data_ed5f44520dd3a3f354cf902522c7c088
#
_entry.id   ed5f44520dd3a3f354cf902522c7c088
#
_cell.length_a   1.000
_cell.length_b   1.000
_cell.length_c   1.000
_cell.angle_alpha   90.00
_cell.angle_beta   90.00
_cell.angle_gamma   90.00
#
_symmetry.space_group_name_H-M   'P 1'
#
loop_
_entity.id
_entity.type
_entity.pdbx_description
1 polymer ?
#
loop_
_entity_poly.entity_id
_entity_poly.type
_entity_poly.pdbx_seq_one_letter_code
_entity_poly.pdbx_strand_id
1 'polypeptide(L)'
;MRISIVTISDSVAAGKYEDRSGPSVAARCKELGWEIVSTTVLADEPIAIEAFLKKAADAGDGAVDLILTTGGTGVGPRDVTPEATQAAVERLIPGFAEHMRAEGRTFTERALLSRGIAGIRAKTIILNLPGSPSGAVESLNAIAALLPHAVDVVHGARH
;
A
#
# COMPACT_ATOMS: atom_id res chain seq x y z
N MET A 1 -2.72 -15.18 0.81
CA MET A 1 -2.32 -13.96 1.56
C MET A 1 -3.55 -13.20 2.00
N ARG A 2 -3.55 -12.67 3.22
CA ARG A 2 -4.61 -11.86 3.84
C ARG A 2 -4.25 -10.38 3.70
N ILE A 3 -5.12 -9.60 3.09
CA ILE A 3 -4.83 -8.24 2.64
C ILE A 3 -5.76 -7.23 3.31
N SER A 4 -5.22 -6.12 3.81
CA SER A 4 -5.96 -4.91 4.16
C SER A 4 -5.69 -3.83 3.12
N ILE A 5 -6.73 -3.18 2.62
CA ILE A 5 -6.62 -2.08 1.65
C ILE A 5 -7.05 -0.78 2.33
N VAL A 6 -6.25 0.26 2.17
CA VAL A 6 -6.50 1.57 2.79
C VAL A 6 -6.44 2.66 1.72
N THR A 7 -7.57 3.24 1.42
CA THR A 7 -7.63 4.43 0.55
C THR A 7 -7.36 5.67 1.41
N ILE A 8 -6.37 6.45 1.01
CA ILE A 8 -5.97 7.68 1.71
C ILE A 8 -6.33 8.85 0.81
N SER A 9 -7.33 9.61 1.24
CA SER A 9 -7.85 10.75 0.48
C SER A 9 -8.79 11.60 1.33
N ASP A 10 -8.46 12.88 1.50
CA ASP A 10 -9.34 13.87 2.17
C ASP A 10 -10.72 13.95 1.50
N SER A 11 -10.75 13.96 0.18
CA SER A 11 -12.00 14.14 -0.57
C SER A 11 -12.91 12.90 -0.53
N VAL A 12 -12.35 11.71 -0.54
CA VAL A 12 -13.10 10.46 -0.39
C VAL A 12 -13.58 10.32 1.06
N ALA A 13 -12.72 10.60 2.04
CA ALA A 13 -13.07 10.55 3.46
C ALA A 13 -14.20 11.54 3.82
N ALA A 14 -14.23 12.70 3.16
CA ALA A 14 -15.28 13.69 3.33
C ALA A 14 -16.56 13.40 2.51
N GLY A 15 -16.61 12.29 1.76
CA GLY A 15 -17.75 11.92 0.91
C GLY A 15 -17.95 12.82 -0.32
N LYS A 16 -16.95 13.62 -0.70
CA LYS A 16 -17.03 14.52 -1.87
C LYS A 16 -16.78 13.78 -3.19
N TYR A 17 -16.01 12.72 -3.17
CA TYR A 17 -15.73 11.87 -4.32
C TYR A 17 -15.88 10.41 -3.94
N GLU A 18 -16.23 9.59 -4.94
CA GLU A 18 -16.28 8.14 -4.81
C GLU A 18 -14.85 7.55 -4.80
N ASP A 19 -14.60 6.58 -3.93
CA ASP A 19 -13.37 5.80 -3.97
C ASP A 19 -13.37 4.89 -5.19
N ARG A 20 -12.39 5.09 -6.08
CA ARG A 20 -12.19 4.24 -7.25
C ARG A 20 -10.91 3.41 -7.17
N SER A 21 -9.90 3.92 -6.48
CA SER A 21 -8.60 3.25 -6.39
C SER A 21 -8.65 2.03 -5.46
N GLY A 22 -9.25 2.15 -4.29
CA GLY A 22 -9.43 1.03 -3.36
C GLY A 22 -10.15 -0.16 -3.98
N PRO A 23 -11.35 0.02 -4.56
CA PRO A 23 -12.06 -1.04 -5.29
C PRO A 23 -11.28 -1.65 -6.45
N SER A 24 -10.50 -0.84 -7.22
CA SER A 24 -9.67 -1.36 -8.30
C SER A 24 -8.54 -2.27 -7.79
N VAL A 25 -7.87 -1.87 -6.71
CA VAL A 25 -6.86 -2.69 -6.04
C VAL A 25 -7.49 -3.96 -5.48
N ALA A 26 -8.67 -3.86 -4.85
CA ALA A 26 -9.38 -5.01 -4.29
C ALA A 26 -9.77 -6.02 -5.38
N ALA A 27 -10.27 -5.56 -6.52
CA ALA A 27 -10.59 -6.42 -7.67
C ALA A 27 -9.33 -7.16 -8.14
N ARG A 28 -8.20 -6.46 -8.28
CA ARG A 28 -6.94 -7.07 -8.69
C ARG A 28 -6.42 -8.10 -7.68
N CYS A 29 -6.49 -7.82 -6.40
CA CYS A 29 -6.12 -8.78 -5.35
C CYS A 29 -6.97 -10.06 -5.42
N LYS A 30 -8.28 -9.96 -5.67
CA LYS A 30 -9.17 -11.11 -5.85
C LYS A 30 -8.80 -11.95 -7.07
N GLU A 31 -8.47 -11.32 -8.20
CA GLU A 31 -7.97 -12.01 -9.39
C GLU A 31 -6.67 -12.79 -9.13
N LEU A 32 -5.82 -12.29 -8.23
CA LEU A 32 -4.60 -12.96 -7.77
C LEU A 32 -4.87 -14.06 -6.73
N GLY A 33 -6.13 -14.30 -6.36
CA GLY A 33 -6.51 -15.31 -5.37
C GLY A 33 -6.22 -14.90 -3.91
N TRP A 34 -6.08 -13.58 -3.64
CA TRP A 34 -5.79 -13.08 -2.31
C TRP A 34 -7.08 -12.73 -1.56
N GLU A 35 -7.07 -12.97 -0.25
CA GLU A 35 -8.20 -12.70 0.64
C GLU A 35 -8.19 -11.23 1.11
N ILE A 36 -9.25 -10.50 0.81
CA ILE A 36 -9.45 -9.13 1.34
C ILE A 36 -10.09 -9.23 2.72
N VAL A 37 -9.34 -8.91 3.76
CA VAL A 37 -9.79 -8.91 5.15
C VAL A 37 -10.54 -7.63 5.49
N SER A 38 -10.06 -6.49 4.99
CA SER A 38 -10.67 -5.18 5.25
C SER A 38 -10.40 -4.18 4.13
N THR A 39 -11.33 -3.25 3.98
CA THR A 39 -11.16 -2.03 3.18
C THR A 39 -11.51 -0.84 4.06
N THR A 40 -10.67 0.19 4.05
CA THR A 40 -10.83 1.38 4.91
C THR A 40 -10.50 2.63 4.12
N VAL A 41 -11.17 3.72 4.42
CA VAL A 41 -10.85 5.06 3.89
C VAL A 41 -10.37 5.93 5.05
N LEU A 42 -9.25 6.62 4.87
CA LEU A 42 -8.69 7.59 5.80
C LEU A 42 -8.46 8.91 5.10
N ALA A 43 -8.55 10.00 5.85
CA ALA A 43 -8.10 11.32 5.40
C ALA A 43 -6.55 11.36 5.35
N ASP A 44 -6.00 12.36 4.64
CA ASP A 44 -4.56 12.63 4.56
C ASP A 44 -4.01 13.22 5.87
N GLU A 45 -4.17 12.47 6.98
CA GLU A 45 -3.74 12.84 8.33
C GLU A 45 -2.64 11.87 8.82
N PRO A 46 -1.37 12.33 8.94
CA PRO A 46 -0.22 11.46 9.19
C PRO A 46 -0.37 10.59 10.45
N ILE A 47 -0.84 11.18 11.55
CA ILE A 47 -0.98 10.48 12.84
C ILE A 47 -2.04 9.37 12.75
N ALA A 48 -3.17 9.64 12.06
CA ALA A 48 -4.23 8.66 11.90
C ALA A 48 -3.80 7.50 10.99
N ILE A 49 -3.08 7.80 9.92
CA ILE A 49 -2.53 6.80 9.00
C ILE A 49 -1.52 5.92 9.73
N GLU A 50 -0.54 6.51 10.41
CA GLU A 50 0.47 5.80 11.19
C GLU A 50 -0.17 4.88 12.24
N ALA A 51 -1.13 5.40 13.03
CA ALA A 51 -1.81 4.64 14.06
C ALA A 51 -2.58 3.44 13.49
N PHE A 52 -3.26 3.63 12.35
CA PHE A 52 -3.96 2.55 11.66
C PHE A 52 -2.99 1.46 11.18
N LEU A 53 -1.89 1.85 10.52
CA LEU A 53 -0.90 0.91 9.99
C LEU A 53 -0.27 0.06 11.11
N LYS A 54 0.12 0.71 12.21
CA LYS A 54 0.66 0.01 13.40
C LYS A 54 -0.35 -0.95 13.99
N LYS A 55 -1.59 -0.49 14.23
CA LYS A 55 -2.64 -1.32 14.80
C LYS A 55 -2.94 -2.56 13.94
N ALA A 56 -3.02 -2.39 12.63
CA ALA A 56 -3.33 -3.48 11.71
C ALA A 56 -2.17 -4.50 11.61
N ALA A 57 -0.93 -4.02 11.64
CA ALA A 57 0.25 -4.89 11.58
C ALA A 57 0.52 -5.61 12.90
N ASP A 58 0.20 -4.99 14.05
CA ASP A 58 0.46 -5.52 15.40
C ASP A 58 -0.70 -6.38 15.95
N ALA A 59 -1.70 -6.70 15.15
CA ALA A 59 -2.92 -7.38 15.60
C ALA A 59 -2.73 -8.87 16.00
N GLY A 60 -1.51 -9.37 16.06
CA GLY A 60 -1.20 -10.76 16.43
C GLY A 60 -1.84 -11.76 15.44
N ASP A 61 -2.65 -12.71 15.94
CA ASP A 61 -3.34 -13.71 15.09
C ASP A 61 -4.35 -13.07 14.13
N GLY A 62 -4.76 -11.84 14.38
CA GLY A 62 -5.61 -11.05 13.49
C GLY A 62 -4.86 -10.23 12.45
N ALA A 63 -3.53 -10.18 12.51
CA ALA A 63 -2.72 -9.40 11.58
C ALA A 63 -2.89 -9.89 10.14
N VAL A 64 -2.69 -8.98 9.20
CA VAL A 64 -2.70 -9.29 7.77
C VAL A 64 -1.27 -9.48 7.26
N ASP A 65 -1.12 -10.23 6.16
CA ASP A 65 0.18 -10.44 5.53
C ASP A 65 0.66 -9.16 4.83
N LEU A 66 -0.29 -8.40 4.27
CA LEU A 66 -0.02 -7.24 3.44
C LEU A 66 -1.03 -6.12 3.70
N ILE A 67 -0.55 -4.90 3.88
CA ILE A 67 -1.34 -3.67 3.87
C ILE A 67 -1.00 -2.90 2.60
N LEU A 68 -1.99 -2.67 1.76
CA LEU A 68 -1.88 -1.85 0.56
C LEU A 68 -2.56 -0.50 0.81
N THR A 69 -1.78 0.58 0.86
CA THR A 69 -2.36 1.92 0.85
C THR A 69 -2.45 2.41 -0.59
N THR A 70 -3.44 3.22 -0.91
CA THR A 70 -3.56 3.90 -2.20
C THR A 70 -3.94 5.36 -2.00
N GLY A 71 -3.16 6.26 -2.58
CA GLY A 71 -3.30 7.72 -2.44
C GLY A 71 -2.29 8.36 -1.51
N GLY A 72 -2.22 9.69 -1.55
CA GLY A 72 -1.34 10.51 -0.71
C GLY A 72 0.16 10.30 -0.92
N THR A 73 0.59 9.83 -2.11
CA THR A 73 1.99 9.46 -2.40
C THR A 73 2.72 10.43 -3.33
N GLY A 74 2.10 11.51 -3.76
CA GLY A 74 2.67 12.47 -4.68
C GLY A 74 3.58 13.50 -4.00
N VAL A 75 3.70 14.67 -4.65
CA VAL A 75 4.55 15.79 -4.20
C VAL A 75 3.74 16.99 -3.67
N GLY A 76 2.44 16.80 -3.52
CA GLY A 76 1.56 17.84 -2.97
C GLY A 76 1.72 18.01 -1.45
N PRO A 77 1.32 19.14 -0.91
CA PRO A 77 1.50 19.42 0.52
C PRO A 77 0.63 18.55 1.44
N ARG A 78 -0.41 17.91 0.90
CA ARG A 78 -1.27 16.96 1.62
C ARG A 78 -0.89 15.49 1.36
N ASP A 79 0.10 15.23 0.50
CA ASP A 79 0.60 13.88 0.25
C ASP A 79 1.53 13.46 1.38
N VAL A 80 1.03 12.75 2.39
CA VAL A 80 1.72 12.42 3.64
C VAL A 80 1.82 10.91 3.90
N THR A 81 1.30 10.09 3.00
CA THR A 81 1.29 8.62 3.14
C THR A 81 2.70 8.04 3.31
N PRO A 82 3.73 8.46 2.54
CA PRO A 82 5.08 7.92 2.71
C PRO A 82 5.67 8.22 4.09
N GLU A 83 5.48 9.43 4.61
CA GLU A 83 5.97 9.85 5.92
C GLU A 83 5.29 9.04 7.05
N ALA A 84 3.97 8.90 6.99
CA ALA A 84 3.21 8.10 7.95
C ALA A 84 3.61 6.61 7.90
N THR A 85 3.85 6.08 6.70
CA THR A 85 4.32 4.70 6.52
C THR A 85 5.74 4.54 7.05
N GLN A 86 6.64 5.50 6.78
CA GLN A 86 8.01 5.50 7.31
C GLN A 86 8.04 5.45 8.84
N ALA A 87 7.13 6.18 9.50
CA ALA A 87 6.99 6.17 10.96
C ALA A 87 6.36 4.87 11.50
N ALA A 88 5.63 4.13 10.68
CA ALA A 88 5.00 2.88 11.07
C ALA A 88 5.91 1.66 10.90
N VAL A 89 6.75 1.62 9.86
CA VAL A 89 7.58 0.45 9.55
C VAL A 89 8.85 0.37 10.40
N GLU A 90 9.37 -0.83 10.58
CA GLU A 90 10.63 -1.11 11.27
C GLU A 90 11.80 -1.26 10.31
N ARG A 91 11.53 -1.73 9.10
CA ARG A 91 12.52 -1.96 8.03
C ARG A 91 11.93 -1.59 6.68
N LEU A 92 12.70 -0.98 5.81
CA LEU A 92 12.29 -0.67 4.44
C LEU A 92 12.60 -1.83 3.47
N ILE A 93 11.82 -1.89 2.38
CA ILE A 93 12.08 -2.73 1.19
C ILE A 93 12.20 -1.80 -0.02
N PRO A 94 13.35 -1.10 -0.20
CA PRO A 94 13.48 -0.06 -1.23
C PRO A 94 13.21 -0.59 -2.64
N GLY A 95 13.65 -1.80 -2.95
CA GLY A 95 13.54 -2.41 -4.26
C GLY A 95 12.10 -2.51 -4.79
N PHE A 96 11.09 -2.68 -3.92
CA PHE A 96 9.70 -2.69 -4.36
C PHE A 96 9.27 -1.32 -4.90
N ALA A 97 9.56 -0.26 -4.15
CA ALA A 97 9.23 1.10 -4.56
C ALA A 97 10.00 1.54 -5.81
N GLU A 98 11.26 1.15 -5.94
CA GLU A 98 12.10 1.38 -7.11
C GLU A 98 11.52 0.69 -8.35
N HIS A 99 11.17 -0.58 -8.23
CA HIS A 99 10.61 -1.36 -9.34
C HIS A 99 9.24 -0.84 -9.76
N MET A 100 8.36 -0.50 -8.81
CA MET A 100 7.07 0.10 -9.12
C MET A 100 7.20 1.40 -9.92
N ARG A 101 8.17 2.28 -9.55
CA ARG A 101 8.43 3.52 -10.31
C ARG A 101 9.03 3.25 -11.67
N ALA A 102 9.94 2.29 -11.78
CA ALA A 102 10.55 1.91 -13.06
C ALA A 102 9.51 1.37 -14.05
N GLU A 103 8.67 0.43 -13.62
CA GLU A 103 7.59 -0.11 -14.44
C GLU A 103 6.52 0.94 -14.73
N GLY A 104 6.11 1.73 -13.75
CA GLY A 104 5.13 2.80 -13.91
C GLY A 104 5.56 3.85 -14.94
N ARG A 105 6.86 4.10 -15.08
CA ARG A 105 7.42 5.01 -16.09
C ARG A 105 7.10 4.54 -17.52
N THR A 106 6.91 3.26 -17.75
CA THR A 106 6.55 2.74 -19.08
C THR A 106 5.16 3.19 -19.52
N PHE A 107 4.28 3.52 -18.56
CA PHE A 107 2.92 4.03 -18.81
C PHE A 107 2.87 5.56 -18.79
N THR A 108 3.60 6.18 -17.85
CA THR A 108 3.65 7.64 -17.69
C THR A 108 4.90 8.09 -16.93
N GLU A 109 5.56 9.14 -17.41
CA GLU A 109 6.69 9.75 -16.72
C GLU A 109 6.31 10.29 -15.32
N ARG A 110 5.04 10.62 -15.09
CA ARG A 110 4.53 11.08 -13.79
C ARG A 110 4.71 10.03 -12.68
N ALA A 111 4.89 8.75 -13.01
CA ALA A 111 5.18 7.70 -12.05
C ALA A 111 6.44 7.99 -11.22
N LEU A 112 7.40 8.76 -11.78
CA LEU A 112 8.62 9.18 -11.08
C LEU A 112 8.35 10.18 -9.94
N LEU A 113 7.18 10.82 -9.90
CA LEU A 113 6.78 11.71 -8.82
C LEU A 113 6.21 10.96 -7.61
N SER A 114 6.02 9.65 -7.71
CA SER A 114 5.59 8.83 -6.57
C SER A 114 6.71 8.73 -5.55
N ARG A 115 6.42 9.17 -4.32
CA ARG A 115 7.28 9.03 -3.15
C ARG A 115 6.92 7.80 -2.31
N GLY A 116 6.02 6.96 -2.82
CA GLY A 116 5.59 5.73 -2.16
C GLY A 116 6.77 4.84 -1.76
N ILE A 117 6.63 4.20 -0.60
CA ILE A 117 7.62 3.29 -0.03
C ILE A 117 7.00 1.92 0.24
N ALA A 118 7.87 0.95 0.51
CA ALA A 118 7.51 -0.35 1.03
C ALA A 118 8.34 -0.67 2.27
N GLY A 119 7.74 -1.32 3.26
CA GLY A 119 8.44 -1.71 4.47
C GLY A 119 7.76 -2.84 5.21
N ILE A 120 8.37 -3.25 6.32
CA ILE A 120 7.92 -4.34 7.17
C ILE A 120 7.68 -3.80 8.57
N ARG A 121 6.55 -4.20 9.16
CA ARG A 121 6.30 -4.09 10.59
C ARG A 121 5.83 -5.43 11.12
N ALA A 122 6.46 -5.90 12.19
CA ALA A 122 6.23 -7.24 12.71
C ALA A 122 6.30 -8.31 11.60
N LYS A 123 5.19 -8.94 11.23
CA LYS A 123 5.09 -9.92 10.14
C LYS A 123 4.28 -9.40 8.93
N THR A 124 4.01 -8.12 8.87
CA THR A 124 3.20 -7.51 7.81
C THR A 124 4.06 -6.66 6.89
N ILE A 125 3.89 -6.83 5.58
CA ILE A 125 4.43 -5.91 4.58
C ILE A 125 3.45 -4.76 4.39
N ILE A 126 3.95 -3.53 4.39
CA ILE A 126 3.17 -2.31 4.13
C ILE A 126 3.69 -1.69 2.85
N LEU A 127 2.80 -1.41 1.90
CA LEU A 127 3.14 -0.94 0.56
C LEU A 127 2.26 0.24 0.15
N ASN A 128 2.89 1.32 -0.30
CA ASN A 128 2.17 2.49 -0.81
C ASN A 128 1.99 2.40 -2.33
N LEU A 129 0.75 2.48 -2.79
CA LEU A 129 0.37 2.55 -4.19
C LEU A 129 -0.08 3.98 -4.55
N PRO A 130 0.04 4.39 -5.84
CA PRO A 130 -0.49 5.66 -6.32
C PRO A 130 -2.00 5.81 -6.07
N GLY A 131 -2.49 7.06 -6.06
CA GLY A 131 -3.91 7.35 -5.85
C GLY A 131 -4.79 7.16 -7.10
N SER A 132 -4.23 7.09 -8.30
CA SER A 132 -5.02 6.79 -9.50
C SER A 132 -5.34 5.30 -9.60
N PRO A 133 -6.57 4.92 -10.00
CA PRO A 133 -6.95 3.50 -10.11
C PRO A 133 -6.02 2.68 -11.01
N SER A 134 -5.69 3.18 -12.21
CA SER A 134 -4.77 2.50 -13.13
C SER A 134 -3.35 2.41 -12.56
N GLY A 135 -2.80 3.52 -12.06
CA GLY A 135 -1.46 3.55 -11.50
C GLY A 135 -1.30 2.65 -10.27
N ALA A 136 -2.34 2.53 -9.43
CA ALA A 136 -2.35 1.63 -8.29
C ALA A 136 -2.27 0.16 -8.73
N VAL A 137 -3.08 -0.23 -9.73
CA VAL A 137 -3.09 -1.59 -10.28
C VAL A 137 -1.79 -1.91 -11.04
N GLU A 138 -1.28 -0.98 -11.85
CA GLU A 138 0.00 -1.13 -12.56
C GLU A 138 1.16 -1.31 -11.58
N SER A 139 1.22 -0.50 -10.53
CA SER A 139 2.25 -0.61 -9.48
C SER A 139 2.14 -1.94 -8.73
N LEU A 140 0.93 -2.38 -8.39
CA LEU A 140 0.72 -3.70 -7.77
C LEU A 140 1.18 -4.83 -8.69
N ASN A 141 0.83 -4.78 -9.98
CA ASN A 141 1.23 -5.79 -10.96
C ASN A 141 2.74 -5.92 -11.10
N ALA A 142 3.49 -4.82 -11.01
CA ALA A 142 4.94 -4.82 -11.11
C ALA A 142 5.61 -5.75 -10.07
N ILE A 143 5.02 -5.87 -8.88
CA ILE A 143 5.61 -6.62 -7.76
C ILE A 143 4.79 -7.84 -7.34
N ALA A 144 3.60 -8.04 -7.91
CA ALA A 144 2.65 -9.08 -7.47
C ALA A 144 3.27 -10.49 -7.44
N ALA A 145 4.12 -10.83 -8.39
CA ALA A 145 4.79 -12.13 -8.45
C ALA A 145 5.80 -12.36 -7.30
N LEU A 146 6.35 -11.29 -6.73
CA LEU A 146 7.34 -11.36 -5.65
C LEU A 146 6.70 -11.35 -4.25
N LEU A 147 5.49 -10.81 -4.13
CA LEU A 147 4.85 -10.61 -2.82
C LEU A 147 4.61 -11.91 -2.04
N PRO A 148 4.14 -13.03 -2.64
CA PRO A 148 3.98 -14.27 -1.88
C PRO A 148 5.29 -14.74 -1.26
N HIS A 149 6.37 -14.77 -2.03
CA HIS A 149 7.69 -15.15 -1.53
C HIS A 149 8.19 -14.19 -0.42
N ALA A 150 8.01 -12.89 -0.60
CA ALA A 150 8.41 -11.90 0.40
C ALA A 150 7.64 -12.09 1.72
N VAL A 151 6.35 -12.39 1.66
CA VAL A 151 5.51 -12.70 2.84
C VAL A 151 6.01 -13.97 3.52
N ASP A 152 6.29 -15.06 2.77
CA ASP A 152 6.81 -16.29 3.34
C ASP A 152 8.13 -16.06 4.09
N VAL A 153 9.03 -15.27 3.52
CA VAL A 153 10.31 -14.90 4.16
C VAL A 153 10.09 -14.07 5.43
N VAL A 154 9.19 -13.10 5.40
CA VAL A 154 8.83 -12.29 6.58
C VAL A 154 8.25 -13.17 7.69
N HIS A 155 7.53 -14.23 7.34
CA HIS A 155 6.99 -15.23 8.28
C HIS A 155 8.01 -16.28 8.74
N GLY A 156 9.26 -16.21 8.25
CA GLY A 156 10.37 -17.06 8.70
C GLY A 156 10.69 -18.26 7.81
N ALA A 157 10.18 -18.29 6.59
CA ALA A 157 10.62 -19.28 5.62
C ALA A 157 12.13 -19.09 5.32
N ARG A 158 12.84 -20.20 5.17
CA ARG A 158 14.27 -20.16 4.79
C ARG A 158 14.40 -19.99 3.27
N HIS A 159 15.41 -19.26 2.87
CA HIS A 159 15.81 -19.13 1.45
C HIS A 159 16.37 -20.44 0.92
#